data_576da17be3487aca195d605f4e5528c8
#
_entry.id   576da17be3487aca195d605f4e5528c8
#
_cell.length_a   1.000
_cell.length_b   1.000
_cell.length_c   1.000
_cell.angle_alpha   90.00
_cell.angle_beta   90.00
_cell.angle_gamma   90.00
#
_symmetry.space_group_name_H-M   'P 1'
#
loop_
_entity.id
_entity.type
_entity.pdbx_description
1 polymer ?
#
loop_
_entity_poly.entity_id
_entity_poly.type
_entity_poly.pdbx_seq_one_letter_code
_entity_poly.pdbx_strand_id
1 'polypeptide(L)'
;MPSGYIIANVTVTDPAQYEEYNRLSTHAMKVHGAEVCVRGGKVEVLEGDWNPDRVVVMKFPSVEAAHAFADSTEYGAARKSRQGAAIMRMVVVEGV
;
A
#
# COMPACT_ATOMS: atom_id res chain seq x y z
N MET A 1 -10.67 -5.74 -18.97
CA MET A 1 -11.02 -4.87 -17.82
C MET A 1 -9.80 -4.07 -17.42
N PRO A 2 -9.93 -2.77 -17.17
CA PRO A 2 -8.79 -2.01 -16.67
C PRO A 2 -8.33 -2.52 -15.31
N SER A 3 -7.03 -2.51 -15.10
CA SER A 3 -6.46 -2.86 -13.81
C SER A 3 -6.77 -1.80 -12.78
N GLY A 4 -6.70 -2.18 -11.49
CA GLY A 4 -6.78 -1.23 -10.39
C GLY A 4 -5.42 -1.15 -9.71
N TYR A 5 -4.95 0.07 -9.44
CA TYR A 5 -3.69 0.27 -8.76
C TYR A 5 -3.94 0.91 -7.40
N ILE A 6 -3.30 0.39 -6.36
CA ILE A 6 -3.24 1.07 -5.08
C ILE A 6 -1.89 1.72 -4.97
N ILE A 7 -1.89 3.02 -4.73
CA ILE A 7 -0.66 3.80 -4.55
C ILE A 7 -0.68 4.37 -3.14
N ALA A 8 0.34 4.05 -2.37
CA ALA A 8 0.46 4.49 -0.98
C ALA A 8 1.73 5.30 -0.78
N ASN A 9 1.59 6.39 -0.03
CA ASN A 9 2.73 7.17 0.46
C ASN A 9 2.76 6.96 1.97
N VAL A 10 3.89 6.47 2.49
CA VAL A 10 4.01 6.04 3.89
C VAL A 10 5.15 6.80 4.56
N THR A 11 4.86 7.40 5.71
CA THR A 11 5.88 7.93 6.60
C THR A 11 5.90 7.03 7.84
N VAL A 12 6.98 6.28 8.03
CA VAL A 12 7.13 5.36 9.16
C VAL A 12 7.62 6.14 10.36
N THR A 13 6.87 6.09 11.47
CA THR A 13 7.22 6.79 12.70
C THR A 13 7.72 5.84 13.79
N ASP A 14 7.39 4.55 13.70
CA ASP A 14 7.87 3.50 14.61
C ASP A 14 8.25 2.29 13.77
N PRO A 15 9.54 2.16 13.39
CA PRO A 15 9.96 1.06 12.51
C PRO A 15 9.73 -0.33 13.10
N ALA A 16 9.90 -0.50 14.40
CA ALA A 16 9.70 -1.80 15.04
C ALA A 16 8.25 -2.26 14.95
N GLN A 17 7.30 -1.37 15.27
CA GLN A 17 5.87 -1.67 15.17
C GLN A 17 5.46 -1.85 13.70
N TYR A 18 6.08 -1.10 12.80
CA TYR A 18 5.77 -1.16 11.37
C TYR A 18 6.11 -2.52 10.76
N GLU A 19 7.05 -3.27 11.34
CA GLU A 19 7.38 -4.62 10.85
C GLU A 19 6.19 -5.57 10.98
N GLU A 20 5.40 -5.45 12.03
CA GLU A 20 4.18 -6.25 12.18
C GLU A 20 3.17 -5.89 11.09
N TYR A 21 3.03 -4.60 10.77
CA TYR A 21 2.20 -4.17 9.65
C TYR A 21 2.68 -4.79 8.34
N ASN A 22 3.99 -4.78 8.08
CA ASN A 22 4.57 -5.38 6.88
C ASN A 22 4.20 -6.86 6.77
N ARG A 23 4.29 -7.60 7.87
CA ARG A 23 3.96 -9.03 7.90
C ARG A 23 2.49 -9.25 7.56
N LEU A 24 1.61 -8.51 8.21
CA LEU A 24 0.17 -8.65 8.03
C LEU A 24 -0.29 -8.17 6.64
N SER A 25 0.27 -7.07 6.16
CA SER A 25 -0.09 -6.56 4.82
C SER A 25 0.41 -7.48 3.73
N THR A 26 1.59 -8.09 3.90
CA THR A 26 2.11 -9.06 2.94
C THR A 26 1.19 -10.27 2.84
N HIS A 27 0.69 -10.75 3.98
CA HIS A 27 -0.29 -11.83 4.00
C HIS A 27 -1.57 -11.44 3.25
N ALA A 28 -2.10 -10.25 3.53
CA ALA A 28 -3.30 -9.75 2.86
C ALA A 28 -3.09 -9.65 1.34
N MET A 29 -1.92 -9.20 0.91
CA MET A 29 -1.57 -9.09 -0.51
C MET A 29 -1.62 -10.48 -1.18
N LYS A 30 -1.08 -11.51 -0.52
CA LYS A 30 -1.09 -12.87 -1.05
C LYS A 30 -2.50 -13.42 -1.15
N VAL A 31 -3.31 -13.22 -0.12
CA VAL A 31 -4.69 -13.71 -0.10
C VAL A 31 -5.51 -13.10 -1.23
N HIS A 32 -5.28 -11.83 -1.55
CA HIS A 32 -6.07 -11.11 -2.55
C HIS A 32 -5.41 -11.01 -3.92
N GLY A 33 -4.30 -11.70 -4.13
CA GLY A 33 -3.65 -11.75 -5.44
C GLY A 33 -3.07 -10.43 -5.92
N ALA A 34 -2.57 -9.61 -5.01
CA ALA A 34 -1.93 -8.35 -5.38
C ALA A 34 -0.60 -8.61 -6.07
N GLU A 35 -0.35 -7.88 -7.14
CA GLU A 35 0.97 -7.85 -7.77
C GLU A 35 1.70 -6.61 -7.24
N VAL A 36 2.77 -6.83 -6.49
CA VAL A 36 3.54 -5.73 -5.92
C VAL A 36 4.48 -5.16 -6.98
N CYS A 37 4.27 -3.90 -7.37
CA CYS A 37 5.06 -3.24 -8.41
C CYS A 37 6.19 -2.40 -7.82
N VAL A 38 5.92 -1.71 -6.71
CA VAL A 38 6.89 -0.88 -5.99
C VAL A 38 6.67 -1.11 -4.51
N ARG A 39 7.75 -1.30 -3.77
CA ARG A 39 7.64 -1.49 -2.33
C ARG A 39 8.84 -0.86 -1.62
N GLY A 40 8.77 0.46 -1.47
CA GLY A 40 9.78 1.21 -0.74
C GLY A 40 11.12 1.38 -1.44
N GLY A 41 11.13 1.32 -2.77
CA GLY A 41 12.32 1.61 -3.54
C GLY A 41 12.73 3.08 -3.42
N LYS A 42 13.96 3.37 -3.84
CA LYS A 42 14.49 4.73 -3.77
C LYS A 42 13.62 5.69 -4.58
N VAL A 43 13.31 6.84 -3.98
CA VAL A 43 12.52 7.90 -4.61
C VAL A 43 13.46 9.01 -5.06
N GLU A 44 13.32 9.45 -6.30
CA GLU A 44 14.06 10.59 -6.83
C GLU A 44 13.05 11.57 -7.42
N VAL A 45 13.05 12.81 -6.93
CA VAL A 45 12.13 13.84 -7.40
C VAL A 45 12.59 14.34 -8.77
N LEU A 46 11.68 14.31 -9.73
CA LEU A 46 11.96 14.82 -11.08
C LEU A 46 11.50 16.26 -11.25
N GLU A 47 10.39 16.62 -10.60
CA GLU A 47 9.78 17.92 -10.79
C GLU A 47 8.83 18.21 -9.64
N GLY A 48 8.76 19.46 -9.24
CA GLY A 48 7.79 19.91 -8.25
C GLY A 48 8.27 19.72 -6.80
N ASP A 49 7.36 19.99 -5.87
CA ASP A 49 7.67 20.00 -4.43
C ASP A 49 7.16 18.75 -3.69
N TRP A 50 6.71 17.74 -4.42
CA TRP A 50 6.26 16.49 -3.81
C TRP A 50 7.44 15.55 -3.63
N ASN A 51 7.78 15.28 -2.38
CA ASN A 51 8.88 14.38 -2.04
C ASN A 51 8.37 13.29 -1.10
N PRO A 52 7.75 12.24 -1.63
CA PRO A 52 7.21 11.16 -0.80
C PRO A 52 8.33 10.39 -0.10
N ASP A 53 8.06 9.92 1.12
CA ASP A 53 9.05 9.16 1.89
C ASP A 53 9.18 7.73 1.38
N ARG A 54 8.10 6.98 1.49
CA ARG A 54 8.07 5.59 1.05
C ARG A 54 6.85 5.38 0.16
N VAL A 55 7.07 4.86 -1.03
CA VAL A 55 5.98 4.61 -1.99
C VAL A 55 5.79 3.11 -2.16
N VAL A 56 4.53 2.68 -2.11
CA VAL A 56 4.14 1.30 -2.40
C VAL A 56 3.11 1.34 -3.51
N VAL A 57 3.29 0.51 -4.52
CA VAL A 57 2.33 0.39 -5.62
C VAL A 57 1.97 -1.07 -5.80
N MET A 58 0.68 -1.36 -5.80
CA MET A 58 0.15 -2.70 -6.01
C MET A 58 -0.84 -2.68 -7.17
N LYS A 59 -0.81 -3.75 -7.96
CA LYS A 59 -1.72 -3.90 -9.09
C LYS A 59 -2.70 -5.03 -8.81
N PHE A 60 -3.96 -4.80 -9.15
CA PHE A 60 -5.05 -5.78 -9.05
C PHE A 60 -5.72 -5.92 -10.42
N PRO A 61 -6.43 -7.03 -10.67
CA PRO A 61 -7.11 -7.23 -11.96
C PRO A 61 -8.16 -6.16 -12.29
N SER A 62 -8.71 -5.50 -11.26
CA SER A 62 -9.73 -4.48 -11.43
C SER A 62 -9.73 -3.51 -10.24
N VAL A 63 -10.43 -2.39 -10.38
CA VAL A 63 -10.63 -1.44 -9.29
C VAL A 63 -11.43 -2.12 -8.15
N GLU A 64 -12.43 -2.95 -8.51
CA GLU A 64 -13.23 -3.69 -7.53
C GLU A 64 -12.37 -4.63 -6.70
N ALA A 65 -11.42 -5.30 -7.33
CA ALA A 65 -10.49 -6.20 -6.62
C ALA A 65 -9.60 -5.42 -5.66
N ALA A 66 -9.16 -4.22 -6.06
CA ALA A 66 -8.36 -3.35 -5.20
C ALA A 66 -9.18 -2.90 -3.97
N HIS A 67 -10.44 -2.52 -4.17
CA HIS A 67 -11.33 -2.18 -3.06
C HIS A 67 -11.56 -3.38 -2.14
N ALA A 68 -11.75 -4.57 -2.70
CA ALA A 68 -11.95 -5.78 -1.91
C ALA A 68 -10.75 -6.06 -1.00
N PHE A 69 -9.53 -5.85 -1.51
CA PHE A 69 -8.32 -5.95 -0.69
C PHE A 69 -8.33 -4.92 0.45
N ALA A 70 -8.57 -3.65 0.13
CA ALA A 70 -8.53 -2.57 1.11
C ALA A 70 -9.57 -2.74 2.22
N ASP A 71 -10.73 -3.31 1.88
CA ASP A 71 -11.83 -3.52 2.81
C ASP A 71 -11.82 -4.90 3.46
N SER A 72 -10.82 -5.74 3.15
CA SER A 72 -10.76 -7.11 3.65
C SER A 72 -10.45 -7.18 5.13
N THR A 73 -10.82 -8.32 5.74
CA THR A 73 -10.48 -8.62 7.13
C THR A 73 -8.96 -8.66 7.32
N GLU A 74 -8.25 -9.27 6.37
CA GLU A 74 -6.79 -9.38 6.42
C GLU A 74 -6.12 -8.02 6.44
N TYR A 75 -6.51 -7.13 5.54
CA TYR A 75 -5.92 -5.80 5.51
C TYR A 75 -6.40 -4.94 6.69
N GLY A 76 -7.63 -5.15 7.16
CA GLY A 76 -8.14 -4.50 8.36
C GLY A 76 -7.27 -4.78 9.58
N ALA A 77 -6.82 -6.03 9.74
CA ALA A 77 -5.89 -6.41 10.81
C ALA A 77 -4.55 -5.68 10.67
N ALA A 78 -4.04 -5.60 9.43
CA ALA A 78 -2.80 -4.86 9.15
C ALA A 78 -2.96 -3.38 9.49
N ARG A 79 -4.06 -2.77 9.04
CA ARG A 79 -4.34 -1.35 9.30
C ARG A 79 -4.36 -1.05 10.79
N LYS A 80 -4.95 -1.95 11.57
CA LYS A 80 -5.02 -1.81 13.02
C LYS A 80 -3.63 -1.85 13.66
N SER A 81 -2.76 -2.74 13.15
CA SER A 81 -1.42 -2.92 13.72
C SER A 81 -0.51 -1.72 13.51
N ARG A 82 -0.78 -0.88 12.51
CA ARG A 82 0.08 0.27 12.22
C ARG A 82 -0.35 1.57 12.90
N GLN A 83 -1.37 1.55 13.72
CA GLN A 83 -1.80 2.75 14.43
C GLN A 83 -0.68 3.26 15.32
N GLY A 84 -0.28 4.53 15.12
CA GLY A 84 0.84 5.12 15.83
C GLY A 84 2.21 4.79 15.28
N ALA A 85 2.29 3.90 14.28
CA ALA A 85 3.56 3.47 13.71
C ALA A 85 3.85 4.11 12.34
N ALA A 86 2.82 4.62 11.67
CA ALA A 86 2.98 5.20 10.34
C ALA A 86 1.85 6.16 10.03
N ILE A 87 2.17 7.13 9.20
CA ILE A 87 1.18 8.01 8.56
C ILE A 87 1.06 7.53 7.13
N MET A 88 -0.14 7.13 6.72
CA MET A 88 -0.34 6.55 5.40
C MET A 88 -1.41 7.29 4.63
N ARG A 89 -1.10 7.58 3.37
CA ARG A 89 -2.04 8.13 2.41
C ARG A 89 -2.13 7.16 1.25
N MET A 90 -3.34 6.76 0.91
CA MET A 90 -3.55 5.67 -0.03
C MET A 90 -4.68 6.04 -0.98
N VAL A 91 -4.47 5.79 -2.27
CA VAL A 91 -5.50 6.00 -3.29
C VAL A 91 -5.60 4.74 -4.14
N VAL A 92 -6.75 4.55 -4.76
CA VAL A 92 -6.92 3.57 -5.82
C VAL A 92 -7.09 4.33 -7.13
N VAL A 93 -6.39 3.88 -8.18
CA VAL A 93 -6.40 4.52 -9.49
C VAL A 93 -6.72 3.47 -10.54
N GLU A 94 -7.66 3.77 -11.43
CA GLU A 94 -7.97 2.89 -12.54
C GLU A 94 -6.85 2.95 -13.57
N GLY A 95 -6.37 1.78 -13.99
CA GLY A 95 -5.35 1.67 -15.03
C GLY A 95 -5.93 1.70 -16.42
N VAL A 96 -5.08 1.57 -17.40
CA VAL A 96 -5.46 1.55 -18.82
C VAL A 96 -5.86 0.16 -19.28
#